data_2ba5e042383324567f1a8fb40fc74260
#
_entry.id   2ba5e042383324567f1a8fb40fc74260
#
_cell.length_a   1.000
_cell.length_b   1.000
_cell.length_c   1.000
_cell.angle_alpha   90.00
_cell.angle_beta   90.00
_cell.angle_gamma   90.00
#
_symmetry.space_group_name_H-M   'P 1'
#
loop_
_entity.id
_entity.type
_entity.pdbx_description
1 polymer ?
#
loop_
_entity_poly.entity_id
_entity_poly.type
_entity_poly.pdbx_seq_one_letter_code
_entity_poly.pdbx_strand_id
1 'polypeptide(L)'
;MTTISRTRDNRGKPALAGAASLSIEPDRDCPLCPRLVSFREETRAREPDWFNSPVPSFGDPGARLLIVGLAPGLQGANRTGRPFTGDFAGDLLYATLLEYGFAKGVYQARPDDEIGRAHV
;
A
#
# COMPACT_ATOMS: atom_id res chain seq x y z
N MET A 1 36.06 16.10 -5.42
CA MET A 1 35.78 16.25 -3.97
C MET A 1 34.28 16.16 -3.77
N THR A 2 33.81 15.04 -3.27
CA THR A 2 32.35 14.81 -3.06
C THR A 2 32.06 15.07 -1.59
N THR A 3 31.32 16.13 -1.30
CA THR A 3 30.90 16.51 0.05
C THR A 3 29.71 15.66 0.47
N ILE A 4 29.93 14.76 1.46
CA ILE A 4 28.85 13.97 2.07
C ILE A 4 28.22 14.85 3.14
N SER A 5 27.00 15.33 2.88
CA SER A 5 26.19 16.02 3.86
C SER A 5 25.56 14.99 4.83
N ARG A 6 25.96 15.08 6.11
CA ARG A 6 25.35 14.27 7.18
C ARG A 6 24.11 14.99 7.68
N THR A 7 22.95 14.50 7.35
CA THR A 7 21.71 14.89 8.00
C THR A 7 21.62 14.24 9.38
N ARG A 8 21.46 15.05 10.42
CA ARG A 8 21.18 14.56 11.79
C ARG A 8 19.68 14.49 11.99
N ASP A 9 19.23 13.40 12.63
CA ASP A 9 17.86 13.33 13.09
C ASP A 9 17.64 14.29 14.26
N ASN A 10 16.38 14.55 14.55
CA ASN A 10 15.95 15.53 15.56
C ASN A 10 16.34 15.12 17.01
N ARG A 11 17.06 14.01 17.22
CA ARG A 11 17.49 13.47 18.50
C ARG A 11 19.01 13.38 18.66
N GLY A 12 19.78 13.94 17.71
CA GLY A 12 21.22 14.02 17.82
C GLY A 12 21.98 12.70 17.66
N LYS A 13 21.31 11.62 17.28
CA LYS A 13 21.98 10.35 16.95
C LYS A 13 22.38 10.37 15.46
N PRO A 14 23.58 9.85 15.14
CA PRO A 14 23.97 9.69 13.74
C PRO A 14 23.02 8.71 13.08
N ALA A 15 22.36 9.15 12.00
CA ALA A 15 21.60 8.24 11.15
C ALA A 15 22.54 7.15 10.65
N LEU A 16 22.21 5.90 10.90
CA LEU A 16 22.94 4.76 10.31
C LEU A 16 22.72 4.84 8.79
N ALA A 17 23.70 5.40 8.11
CA ALA A 17 23.76 5.33 6.67
C ALA A 17 24.00 3.88 6.28
N GLY A 18 23.00 3.26 5.60
CA GLY A 18 23.19 1.97 4.96
C GLY A 18 22.38 0.80 5.47
N ALA A 19 21.30 0.98 6.24
CA ALA A 19 20.24 -0.01 6.21
C ALA A 19 19.49 0.21 4.87
N ALA A 20 19.85 -0.53 3.83
CA ALA A 20 18.93 -0.78 2.75
C ALA A 20 17.67 -1.31 3.44
N SER A 21 16.59 -0.52 3.42
CA SER A 21 15.28 -0.99 3.82
C SER A 21 15.03 -2.18 2.93
N LEU A 22 15.15 -3.38 3.49
CA LEU A 22 14.67 -4.57 2.81
C LEU A 22 13.16 -4.38 2.73
N SER A 23 12.73 -3.77 1.64
CA SER A 23 11.33 -3.74 1.31
C SER A 23 10.90 -5.19 1.19
N ILE A 24 10.13 -5.68 2.14
CA ILE A 24 9.52 -7.00 2.10
C ILE A 24 8.39 -7.08 1.06
N GLU A 25 8.04 -5.95 0.48
CA GLU A 25 7.03 -5.84 -0.56
C GLU A 25 7.65 -5.95 -1.95
N PRO A 26 6.99 -6.64 -2.89
CA PRO A 26 7.48 -6.75 -4.25
C PRO A 26 7.52 -5.39 -4.95
N ASP A 27 8.55 -5.17 -5.76
CA ASP A 27 8.62 -4.01 -6.64
C ASP A 27 7.48 -4.01 -7.68
N ARG A 28 7.20 -2.82 -8.22
CA ARG A 28 6.19 -2.62 -9.26
C ARG A 28 6.29 -3.63 -10.41
N ASP A 29 7.48 -3.98 -10.81
CA ASP A 29 7.78 -4.84 -11.95
C ASP A 29 8.44 -6.16 -11.54
N CYS A 30 8.18 -6.62 -10.33
CA CYS A 30 8.72 -7.86 -9.78
C CYS A 30 8.54 -9.04 -10.77
N PRO A 31 9.63 -9.72 -11.16
CA PRO A 31 9.60 -10.76 -12.20
C PRO A 31 9.43 -12.19 -11.68
N LEU A 32 9.32 -12.38 -10.37
CA LEU A 32 9.48 -13.70 -9.73
C LEU A 32 8.36 -14.69 -10.05
N CYS A 33 7.15 -14.21 -10.34
CA CYS A 33 5.98 -15.06 -10.62
C CYS A 33 5.52 -14.86 -12.07
N PRO A 34 5.93 -15.70 -13.03
CA PRO A 34 5.61 -15.51 -14.45
C PRO A 34 4.11 -15.32 -14.74
N ARG A 35 3.25 -16.06 -14.05
CA ARG A 35 1.79 -15.92 -14.19
C ARG A 35 1.29 -14.53 -13.78
N LEU A 36 1.83 -13.98 -12.69
CA LEU A 36 1.46 -12.64 -12.22
C LEU A 36 2.06 -11.55 -13.11
N VAL A 37 3.24 -11.77 -13.67
CA VAL A 37 3.84 -10.89 -14.68
C VAL A 37 2.94 -10.79 -15.90
N SER A 38 2.55 -11.92 -16.49
CA SER A 38 1.65 -11.98 -17.64
C SER A 38 0.32 -11.26 -17.38
N PHE A 39 -0.31 -11.58 -16.26
CA PHE A 39 -1.55 -10.91 -15.83
C PHE A 39 -1.39 -9.39 -15.74
N ARG A 40 -0.31 -8.94 -15.15
CA ARG A 40 -0.03 -7.50 -14.99
C ARG A 40 0.20 -6.81 -16.34
N GLU A 41 0.96 -7.42 -17.23
CA GLU A 41 1.22 -6.90 -18.57
C GLU A 41 -0.05 -6.82 -19.41
N GLU A 42 -0.85 -7.88 -19.41
CA GLU A 42 -2.14 -7.92 -20.09
C GLU A 42 -3.11 -6.85 -19.57
N THR A 43 -3.13 -6.67 -18.24
CA THR A 43 -4.01 -5.68 -17.62
C THR A 43 -3.53 -4.25 -17.89
N ARG A 44 -2.23 -4.01 -17.89
CA ARG A 44 -1.65 -2.70 -18.29
C ARG A 44 -1.98 -2.35 -19.74
N ALA A 45 -2.01 -3.34 -20.61
CA ALA A 45 -2.38 -3.10 -22.02
C ALA A 45 -3.86 -2.77 -22.20
N ARG A 46 -4.75 -3.37 -21.41
CA ARG A 46 -6.21 -3.14 -21.49
C ARG A 46 -6.68 -1.91 -20.73
N GLU A 47 -6.09 -1.68 -19.57
CA GLU A 47 -6.50 -0.65 -18.61
C GLU A 47 -5.26 0.13 -18.14
N PRO A 48 -4.68 0.97 -19.00
CA PRO A 48 -3.40 1.65 -18.73
C PRO A 48 -3.47 2.63 -17.54
N ASP A 49 -4.65 3.14 -17.22
CA ASP A 49 -4.87 4.09 -16.13
C ASP A 49 -5.02 3.43 -14.75
N TRP A 50 -5.09 2.11 -14.72
CA TRP A 50 -5.17 1.37 -13.46
C TRP A 50 -3.80 1.21 -12.83
N PHE A 51 -3.77 0.92 -11.52
CA PHE A 51 -2.52 0.72 -10.78
C PHE A 51 -1.68 -0.45 -11.32
N ASN A 52 -2.29 -1.60 -11.59
CA ASN A 52 -1.71 -2.77 -12.27
C ASN A 52 -0.30 -3.16 -11.78
N SER A 53 -0.12 -3.28 -10.48
CA SER A 53 1.17 -3.60 -9.85
C SER A 53 0.93 -4.42 -8.59
N PRO A 54 1.94 -5.02 -7.98
CA PRO A 54 1.80 -5.59 -6.66
C PRO A 54 1.22 -4.55 -5.70
N VAL A 55 0.11 -4.90 -5.05
CA VAL A 55 -0.60 -3.97 -4.16
C VAL A 55 0.13 -3.94 -2.81
N PRO A 56 0.62 -2.78 -2.38
CA PRO A 56 1.36 -2.67 -1.13
C PRO A 56 0.45 -2.86 0.08
N SER A 57 1.04 -3.19 1.22
CA SER A 57 0.35 -3.17 2.50
C SER A 57 -0.13 -1.75 2.81
N PHE A 58 -1.24 -1.66 3.54
CA PHE A 58 -1.85 -0.38 3.86
C PHE A 58 -2.21 -0.32 5.35
N GLY A 59 -1.90 0.79 5.98
CA GLY A 59 -2.23 1.07 7.38
C GLY A 59 -1.01 1.32 8.26
N ASP A 60 -1.24 1.33 9.57
CA ASP A 60 -0.21 1.57 10.57
C ASP A 60 0.62 0.29 10.81
N PRO A 61 1.95 0.33 10.67
CA PRO A 61 2.82 -0.80 11.01
C PRO A 61 2.69 -1.26 12.47
N GLY A 62 2.27 -0.37 13.37
CA GLY A 62 2.01 -0.66 14.78
C GLY A 62 0.60 -1.13 15.11
N ALA A 63 -0.25 -1.36 14.09
CA ALA A 63 -1.63 -1.79 14.30
C ALA A 63 -1.71 -3.15 15.00
N ARG A 64 -2.68 -3.27 15.92
CA ARG A 64 -2.91 -4.51 16.68
C ARG A 64 -3.76 -5.54 15.91
N LEU A 65 -4.37 -5.14 14.82
CA LEU A 65 -5.19 -5.99 13.97
C LEU A 65 -4.60 -6.01 12.56
N LEU A 66 -4.28 -7.20 12.08
CA LEU A 66 -3.85 -7.44 10.70
C LEU A 66 -5.00 -8.12 9.93
N ILE A 67 -5.39 -7.55 8.81
CA ILE A 67 -6.40 -8.11 7.92
C ILE A 67 -5.71 -8.61 6.65
N VAL A 68 -5.86 -9.89 6.38
CA VAL A 68 -5.25 -10.55 5.22
C VAL A 68 -6.36 -11.06 4.29
N GLY A 69 -6.37 -10.55 3.07
CA GLY A 69 -7.25 -11.04 2.00
C GLY A 69 -6.57 -12.12 1.16
N LEU A 70 -7.37 -12.84 0.39
CA LEU A 70 -6.88 -13.91 -0.49
C LEU A 70 -6.02 -13.39 -1.64
N ALA A 71 -6.50 -12.34 -2.31
CA ALA A 71 -5.83 -11.71 -3.45
C ALA A 71 -6.45 -10.33 -3.76
N PRO A 72 -5.67 -9.43 -4.40
CA PRO A 72 -6.24 -8.19 -4.93
C PRO A 72 -7.31 -8.46 -5.98
N GLY A 73 -8.50 -7.89 -5.80
CA GLY A 73 -9.55 -7.94 -6.81
C GLY A 73 -9.17 -7.15 -8.07
N LEU A 74 -9.54 -7.65 -9.25
CA LEU A 74 -9.21 -7.03 -10.52
C LEU A 74 -9.69 -5.58 -10.60
N GLN A 75 -10.97 -5.33 -10.32
CA GLN A 75 -11.58 -3.99 -10.35
C GLN A 75 -11.49 -3.25 -9.01
N GLY A 76 -11.03 -3.90 -7.96
CA GLY A 76 -10.80 -3.34 -6.64
C GLY A 76 -9.35 -2.90 -6.45
N ALA A 77 -8.61 -3.65 -5.65
CA ALA A 77 -7.24 -3.30 -5.27
C ALA A 77 -6.26 -3.26 -6.45
N ASN A 78 -6.43 -4.09 -7.48
CA ASN A 78 -5.60 -4.02 -8.68
C ASN A 78 -5.80 -2.71 -9.45
N ARG A 79 -7.03 -2.21 -9.51
CA ARG A 79 -7.33 -0.93 -10.15
C ARG A 79 -6.84 0.25 -9.32
N THR A 80 -7.08 0.24 -8.03
CA THR A 80 -6.87 1.39 -7.13
C THR A 80 -5.48 1.44 -6.50
N GLY A 81 -4.79 0.31 -6.36
CA GLY A 81 -3.51 0.21 -5.67
C GLY A 81 -3.60 0.18 -4.15
N ARG A 82 -4.82 0.12 -3.58
CA ARG A 82 -5.01 0.02 -2.13
C ARG A 82 -5.82 -1.22 -1.79
N PRO A 83 -5.41 -2.02 -0.77
CA PRO A 83 -6.16 -3.20 -0.33
C PRO A 83 -7.62 -2.87 -0.04
N PHE A 84 -8.52 -3.79 -0.41
CA PHE A 84 -9.96 -3.68 -0.15
C PHE A 84 -10.57 -2.35 -0.60
N THR A 85 -10.14 -1.80 -1.71
CA THR A 85 -10.59 -0.50 -2.19
C THR A 85 -11.09 -0.59 -3.62
N GLY A 86 -12.29 -0.08 -3.87
CA GLY A 86 -12.89 0.00 -5.20
C GLY A 86 -13.86 -1.14 -5.53
N ASP A 87 -14.12 -2.04 -4.59
CA ASP A 87 -15.13 -3.10 -4.72
C ASP A 87 -16.03 -3.17 -3.47
N PHE A 88 -17.09 -3.96 -3.55
CA PHE A 88 -18.09 -4.08 -2.50
C PHE A 88 -17.52 -4.59 -1.16
N ALA A 89 -16.55 -5.50 -1.20
CA ALA A 89 -15.93 -6.02 0.01
C ALA A 89 -15.23 -4.91 0.81
N GLY A 90 -14.63 -3.96 0.12
CA GLY A 90 -14.01 -2.79 0.73
C GLY A 90 -15.01 -1.87 1.40
N ASP A 91 -16.13 -1.62 0.78
CA ASP A 91 -17.18 -0.75 1.33
C ASP A 91 -17.66 -1.27 2.70
N LEU A 92 -17.97 -2.56 2.78
CA LEU A 92 -18.38 -3.19 4.03
C LEU A 92 -17.25 -3.21 5.06
N LEU A 93 -16.03 -3.59 4.65
CA LEU A 93 -14.89 -3.71 5.56
C LEU A 93 -14.55 -2.37 6.21
N TYR A 94 -14.36 -1.32 5.42
CA TYR A 94 -13.97 -0.02 5.97
C TYR A 94 -15.06 0.63 6.79
N ALA A 95 -16.34 0.48 6.41
CA ALA A 95 -17.46 0.93 7.23
C ALA A 95 -17.45 0.25 8.61
N THR A 96 -17.23 -1.06 8.65
CA THR A 96 -17.14 -1.83 9.89
C THR A 96 -15.94 -1.41 10.74
N LEU A 97 -14.77 -1.25 10.13
CA LEU A 97 -13.57 -0.82 10.85
C LEU A 97 -13.73 0.57 11.46
N LEU A 98 -14.40 1.48 10.79
CA LEU A 98 -14.72 2.81 11.31
C LEU A 98 -15.71 2.72 12.49
N GLU A 99 -16.77 1.94 12.34
CA GLU A 99 -17.79 1.75 13.37
C GLU A 99 -17.19 1.21 14.69
N TYR A 100 -16.28 0.25 14.59
CA TYR A 100 -15.66 -0.38 15.77
C TYR A 100 -14.34 0.28 16.21
N GLY A 101 -13.96 1.41 15.62
CA GLY A 101 -12.79 2.18 16.01
C GLY A 101 -11.43 1.58 15.64
N PHE A 102 -11.40 0.63 14.71
CA PHE A 102 -10.16 0.06 14.15
C PHE A 102 -9.58 0.88 12.99
N ALA A 103 -10.34 1.81 12.44
CA ALA A 103 -9.88 2.76 11.45
C ALA A 103 -10.34 4.17 11.82
N LYS A 104 -9.68 5.17 11.25
CA LYS A 104 -10.01 6.59 11.40
C LYS A 104 -9.96 7.27 10.05
N GLY A 105 -10.69 8.35 9.90
CA GLY A 105 -10.77 9.13 8.67
C GLY A 105 -12.07 8.92 7.93
N VAL A 106 -12.09 9.26 6.66
CA VAL A 106 -13.27 9.17 5.78
C VAL A 106 -12.97 8.23 4.62
N TYR A 107 -13.77 7.17 4.51
CA TYR A 107 -13.67 6.24 3.39
C TYR A 107 -14.52 6.72 2.22
N GLN A 108 -13.93 6.83 1.04
CA GLN A 108 -14.56 7.27 -0.20
C GLN A 108 -14.33 6.30 -1.38
N ALA A 109 -13.88 5.07 -1.08
CA ALA A 109 -13.51 4.05 -2.08
C ALA A 109 -12.44 4.51 -3.07
N ARG A 110 -11.58 5.43 -2.68
CA ARG A 110 -10.49 5.97 -3.49
C ARG A 110 -9.15 5.79 -2.77
N PRO A 111 -8.05 5.56 -3.50
CA PRO A 111 -6.74 5.36 -2.90
C PRO A 111 -6.16 6.62 -2.24
N ASP A 112 -6.70 7.78 -2.56
CA ASP A 112 -6.29 9.09 -2.07
C ASP A 112 -7.20 9.67 -0.98
N ASP A 113 -8.20 8.92 -0.52
CA ASP A 113 -9.06 9.35 0.59
C ASP A 113 -8.32 9.36 1.95
N GLU A 114 -9.00 9.84 2.98
CA GLU A 114 -8.38 10.05 4.29
C GLU A 114 -8.43 8.85 5.23
N ILE A 115 -8.91 7.69 4.78
CA ILE A 115 -8.95 6.49 5.61
C ILE A 115 -7.53 6.08 6.02
N GLY A 116 -7.32 5.81 7.29
CA GLY A 116 -6.02 5.40 7.83
C GLY A 116 -4.95 6.50 7.89
N ARG A 117 -5.25 7.72 7.46
CA ARG A 117 -4.33 8.87 7.56
C ARG A 117 -4.47 9.69 8.84
N ALA A 118 -5.51 9.45 9.61
CA ALA A 118 -5.74 10.16 10.86
C ALA A 118 -4.83 9.62 11.95
N HIS A 119 -3.54 9.90 11.85
CA HIS A 119 -2.58 9.72 12.91
C HIS A 119 -2.42 11.02 13.66
N VAL A 120 -2.79 10.99 14.85
CA VAL A 120 -2.34 11.99 15.82
C VAL A 120 -1.57 11.26 16.89
#